data_4ddcd12c7c108944a3faa69afbfec440
#
_entry.id   4ddcd12c7c108944a3faa69afbfec440
#
_cell.length_a   1.000
_cell.length_b   1.000
_cell.length_c   1.000
_cell.angle_alpha   90.00
_cell.angle_beta   90.00
_cell.angle_gamma   90.00
#
_symmetry.space_group_name_H-M   'P 1'
#
loop_
_entity.id
_entity.type
_entity.pdbx_description
1 polymer ?
#
loop_
_entity_poly.entity_id
_entity_poly.type
_entity_poly.pdbx_seq_one_letter_code
_entity_poly.pdbx_strand_id
1 'polypeptide(L)'
;YVLDDGTNTAYQYSLSTAWDISSASYASKSFSSFSETSPTGIYFSSDGTKLYVTGFVSDAVSESNLSTPWDISTASLSQSFSIFSQTSLPTGVFFSPDGTKMFVSDTSADSIFKYVLSSAWDVSTASFSQSLSVTSEETNPQDIFLSPTGTKMFITGQNGVVIDEYSLSTAWDLSTATYSTSFSTSSQESNLRGAFFKVDGSKMYVVGVNNDTIYQYSTD
;
A
#
# COMPACT_ATOMS: atom_id res chain seq x y z
N TYR A 1 -4.30 5.76 9.19
CA TYR A 1 -2.85 5.86 9.39
C TYR A 1 -2.25 6.63 8.24
N VAL A 2 -1.20 7.40 8.52
CA VAL A 2 -0.45 8.18 7.53
C VAL A 2 1.02 7.88 7.74
N LEU A 3 1.72 7.56 6.65
CA LEU A 3 3.16 7.35 6.65
C LEU A 3 3.83 8.62 6.13
N ASP A 4 4.83 9.11 6.84
CA ASP A 4 5.61 10.31 6.51
C ASP A 4 7.06 9.90 6.29
N ASP A 5 7.55 10.05 5.06
CA ASP A 5 8.93 9.75 4.67
C ASP A 5 9.92 10.80 5.15
N GLY A 6 9.48 12.04 5.37
CA GLY A 6 10.34 13.12 5.88
C GLY A 6 10.75 12.95 7.34
N THR A 7 9.88 12.35 8.16
CA THR A 7 10.17 12.03 9.56
C THR A 7 10.38 10.54 9.81
N ASN A 8 10.25 9.69 8.79
CA ASN A 8 10.30 8.23 8.89
C ASN A 8 9.33 7.71 9.96
N THR A 9 8.08 8.20 9.95
CA THR A 9 7.14 7.97 11.03
C THR A 9 5.75 7.64 10.48
N ALA A 10 5.12 6.62 11.04
CA ALA A 10 3.69 6.37 10.87
C ALA A 10 2.92 7.07 11.97
N TYR A 11 1.85 7.77 11.60
CA TYR A 11 0.95 8.50 12.51
C TYR A 11 -0.45 7.87 12.50
N GLN A 12 -1.06 7.80 13.68
CA GLN A 12 -2.42 7.29 13.85
C GLN A 12 -3.40 8.43 14.08
N TYR A 13 -4.49 8.41 13.32
CA TYR A 13 -5.63 9.32 13.47
C TYR A 13 -6.88 8.53 13.84
N SER A 14 -7.74 9.13 14.67
CA SER A 14 -9.06 8.62 15.00
C SER A 14 -10.12 9.38 14.20
N LEU A 15 -11.12 8.69 13.72
CA LEU A 15 -12.28 9.27 13.04
C LEU A 15 -13.48 9.20 13.98
N SER A 16 -14.10 10.36 14.33
CA SER A 16 -15.32 10.36 15.14
C SER A 16 -16.54 9.87 14.35
N THR A 17 -16.50 10.00 13.04
CA THR A 17 -17.45 9.37 12.11
C THR A 17 -16.70 8.41 11.20
N ALA A 18 -17.07 7.14 11.21
CA ALA A 18 -16.38 6.12 10.43
C ALA A 18 -16.33 6.48 8.92
N TRP A 19 -15.14 6.37 8.32
CA TRP A 19 -14.89 6.64 6.90
C TRP A 19 -15.16 8.09 6.45
N ASP A 20 -15.18 9.04 7.39
CA ASP A 20 -15.27 10.47 7.11
C ASP A 20 -13.98 11.16 7.57
N ILE A 21 -13.10 11.50 6.62
CA ILE A 21 -11.81 12.13 6.93
C ILE A 21 -11.96 13.55 7.52
N SER A 22 -13.09 14.23 7.29
CA SER A 22 -13.34 15.54 7.90
C SER A 22 -13.47 15.46 9.43
N SER A 23 -13.73 14.26 9.95
CA SER A 23 -13.83 13.95 11.38
C SER A 23 -12.52 13.48 12.01
N ALA A 24 -11.41 13.51 11.25
CA ALA A 24 -10.12 12.99 11.70
C ALA A 24 -9.48 13.87 12.76
N SER A 25 -8.91 13.25 13.76
CA SER A 25 -8.07 13.90 14.78
C SER A 25 -6.84 13.04 15.08
N TYR A 26 -5.69 13.71 15.27
CA TYR A 26 -4.47 13.00 15.64
C TYR A 26 -4.63 12.31 17.00
N ALA A 27 -4.37 11.00 17.03
CA ALA A 27 -4.57 10.18 18.22
C ALA A 27 -3.42 10.27 19.25
N SER A 28 -2.42 11.11 18.99
CA SER A 28 -1.17 11.20 19.77
C SER A 28 -0.41 9.87 19.83
N LYS A 29 -0.47 9.10 18.74
CA LYS A 29 0.20 7.80 18.59
C LYS A 29 1.02 7.81 17.30
N SER A 30 2.26 7.36 17.40
CA SER A 30 3.18 7.26 16.28
C SER A 30 4.15 6.10 16.47
N PHE A 31 4.76 5.65 15.36
CA PHE A 31 5.78 4.62 15.35
C PHE A 31 6.81 4.93 14.28
N SER A 32 8.11 4.86 14.62
CA SER A 32 9.23 5.19 13.72
C SER A 32 10.39 4.19 13.75
N SER A 33 10.23 3.07 14.46
CA SER A 33 11.30 2.05 14.60
C SER A 33 11.20 0.99 13.50
N PHE A 34 11.02 1.42 12.23
CA PHE A 34 11.13 0.54 11.06
C PHE A 34 12.61 0.19 10.80
N SER A 35 12.86 -0.88 10.03
CA SER A 35 14.18 -1.11 9.44
C SER A 35 14.41 -0.26 8.18
N GLU A 36 13.51 0.69 7.89
CA GLU A 36 13.47 1.54 6.72
C GLU A 36 13.68 3.00 7.08
N THR A 37 14.50 3.73 6.33
CA THR A 37 14.78 5.15 6.51
C THR A 37 14.18 6.05 5.43
N SER A 38 13.50 5.49 4.46
CA SER A 38 12.68 6.18 3.46
C SER A 38 11.41 5.35 3.20
N PRO A 39 10.49 5.28 4.19
CA PRO A 39 9.32 4.43 4.10
C PRO A 39 8.31 5.01 3.09
N THR A 40 7.77 4.15 2.22
CA THR A 40 6.86 4.55 1.14
C THR A 40 5.51 3.85 1.20
N GLY A 41 5.46 2.59 1.64
CA GLY A 41 4.24 1.80 1.73
C GLY A 41 3.96 1.30 3.14
N ILE A 42 2.68 1.27 3.51
CA ILE A 42 2.20 0.81 4.83
C ILE A 42 0.97 -0.07 4.68
N TYR A 43 0.93 -1.18 5.40
CA TYR A 43 -0.21 -2.09 5.42
C TYR A 43 -0.40 -2.74 6.80
N PHE A 44 -1.62 -3.12 7.15
CA PHE A 44 -1.93 -3.84 8.39
C PHE A 44 -2.55 -5.20 8.09
N SER A 45 -2.26 -6.18 8.96
CA SER A 45 -3.02 -7.44 8.95
C SER A 45 -4.50 -7.18 9.24
N SER A 46 -5.36 -8.07 8.75
CA SER A 46 -6.82 -7.92 8.88
C SER A 46 -7.33 -7.88 10.33
N ASP A 47 -6.55 -8.39 11.27
CA ASP A 47 -6.85 -8.36 12.71
C ASP A 47 -6.15 -7.20 13.45
N GLY A 48 -5.33 -6.39 12.75
CA GLY A 48 -4.59 -5.26 13.30
C GLY A 48 -3.44 -5.62 14.24
N THR A 49 -3.02 -6.89 14.28
CA THR A 49 -1.93 -7.34 15.16
C THR A 49 -0.55 -7.16 14.53
N LYS A 50 -0.49 -6.90 13.21
CA LYS A 50 0.76 -6.71 12.47
C LYS A 50 0.72 -5.47 11.59
N LEU A 51 1.87 -4.81 11.47
CA LEU A 51 2.14 -3.68 10.61
C LEU A 51 3.27 -4.04 9.64
N TYR A 52 3.09 -3.73 8.37
CA TYR A 52 4.08 -3.91 7.32
C TYR A 52 4.47 -2.56 6.75
N VAL A 53 5.77 -2.37 6.52
CA VAL A 53 6.32 -1.16 5.89
C VAL A 53 7.35 -1.57 4.86
N THR A 54 7.31 -0.92 3.69
CA THR A 54 8.35 -1.01 2.66
C THR A 54 8.88 0.37 2.33
N GLY A 55 10.03 0.47 1.64
CA GLY A 55 10.60 1.73 1.22
C GLY A 55 11.92 1.58 0.46
N PHE A 56 12.46 2.73 0.06
CA PHE A 56 13.52 2.83 -0.94
C PHE A 56 14.92 2.39 -0.50
N VAL A 57 15.18 2.24 0.80
CA VAL A 57 16.56 2.05 1.29
C VAL A 57 16.85 0.60 1.67
N SER A 58 15.88 -0.08 2.27
CA SER A 58 16.11 -1.44 2.75
C SER A 58 15.86 -2.52 1.69
N ASP A 59 15.20 -2.18 0.57
CA ASP A 59 14.73 -3.15 -0.43
C ASP A 59 14.07 -4.37 0.23
N ALA A 60 13.21 -4.11 1.21
CA ALA A 60 12.59 -5.12 2.04
C ALA A 60 11.17 -4.73 2.46
N VAL A 61 10.40 -5.73 2.84
CA VAL A 61 9.16 -5.54 3.60
C VAL A 61 9.44 -5.88 5.05
N SER A 62 9.37 -4.88 5.93
CA SER A 62 9.50 -5.04 7.38
C SER A 62 8.15 -5.38 8.01
N GLU A 63 8.17 -6.28 9.00
CA GLU A 63 7.01 -6.68 9.80
C GLU A 63 7.21 -6.27 11.25
N SER A 64 6.22 -5.59 11.82
CA SER A 64 6.17 -5.25 13.25
C SER A 64 4.94 -5.88 13.88
N ASN A 65 5.09 -6.42 15.10
CA ASN A 65 3.98 -6.93 15.89
C ASN A 65 3.41 -5.81 16.78
N LEU A 66 2.08 -5.72 16.86
CA LEU A 66 1.38 -4.81 17.77
C LEU A 66 0.83 -5.60 18.97
N SER A 67 1.22 -5.23 20.19
CA SER A 67 0.71 -5.89 21.40
C SER A 67 -0.75 -5.53 21.69
N THR A 68 -1.22 -4.39 21.16
CA THR A 68 -2.63 -4.00 21.14
C THR A 68 -3.04 -3.81 19.67
N PRO A 69 -4.03 -4.57 19.18
CA PRO A 69 -4.46 -4.45 17.78
C PRO A 69 -4.81 -3.01 17.40
N TRP A 70 -4.34 -2.58 16.21
CA TRP A 70 -4.59 -1.25 15.66
C TRP A 70 -3.98 -0.08 16.44
N ASP A 71 -3.15 -0.33 17.46
CA ASP A 71 -2.45 0.70 18.24
C ASP A 71 -0.97 0.74 17.83
N ILE A 72 -0.60 1.65 16.92
CA ILE A 72 0.78 1.71 16.39
C ILE A 72 1.81 2.09 17.47
N SER A 73 1.40 2.72 18.56
CA SER A 73 2.32 3.03 19.67
C SER A 73 2.82 1.77 20.40
N THR A 74 2.16 0.63 20.18
CA THR A 74 2.54 -0.68 20.73
C THR A 74 3.32 -1.55 19.75
N ALA A 75 3.65 -1.01 18.58
CA ALA A 75 4.37 -1.73 17.54
C ALA A 75 5.83 -1.98 17.93
N SER A 76 6.33 -3.15 17.57
CA SER A 76 7.72 -3.56 17.75
C SER A 76 8.19 -4.33 16.53
N LEU A 77 9.30 -3.90 15.93
CA LEU A 77 9.89 -4.58 14.76
C LEU A 77 10.17 -6.05 15.11
N SER A 78 9.69 -6.95 14.28
CA SER A 78 9.79 -8.39 14.46
C SER A 78 10.79 -9.01 13.48
N GLN A 79 10.61 -8.72 12.20
CA GLN A 79 11.40 -9.31 11.12
C GLN A 79 11.30 -8.50 9.83
N SER A 80 12.08 -8.89 8.82
CA SER A 80 11.98 -8.32 7.47
C SER A 80 12.25 -9.39 6.41
N PHE A 81 11.70 -9.19 5.22
CA PHE A 81 11.93 -10.03 4.05
C PHE A 81 12.53 -9.18 2.94
N SER A 82 13.74 -9.56 2.45
CA SER A 82 14.38 -8.84 1.36
C SER A 82 13.71 -9.16 0.02
N ILE A 83 13.39 -8.13 -0.73
CA ILE A 83 12.83 -8.18 -2.08
C ILE A 83 13.82 -7.67 -3.14
N PHE A 84 15.06 -7.40 -2.74
CA PHE A 84 16.15 -6.85 -3.58
C PHE A 84 16.37 -7.60 -4.89
N SER A 85 16.17 -8.93 -4.92
CA SER A 85 16.34 -9.71 -6.16
C SER A 85 15.26 -9.43 -7.22
N GLN A 86 14.15 -8.77 -6.88
CA GLN A 86 13.07 -8.41 -7.79
C GLN A 86 12.96 -6.90 -8.00
N THR A 87 13.24 -6.12 -6.97
CA THR A 87 13.00 -4.67 -6.94
C THR A 87 14.10 -3.94 -6.17
N SER A 88 14.41 -2.70 -6.58
CA SER A 88 15.36 -1.82 -5.90
C SER A 88 14.74 -0.47 -5.49
N LEU A 89 13.49 -0.20 -5.85
CA LEU A 89 12.75 0.99 -5.44
C LEU A 89 11.29 0.64 -5.15
N PRO A 90 11.00 -0.19 -4.13
CA PRO A 90 9.65 -0.56 -3.76
C PRO A 90 8.90 0.65 -3.21
N THR A 91 7.62 0.80 -3.59
CA THR A 91 6.79 1.97 -3.26
C THR A 91 5.59 1.62 -2.40
N GLY A 92 4.77 0.66 -2.80
CA GLY A 92 3.59 0.23 -2.07
C GLY A 92 3.63 -1.24 -1.67
N VAL A 93 2.89 -1.60 -0.64
CA VAL A 93 2.71 -2.99 -0.20
C VAL A 93 1.25 -3.28 0.12
N PHE A 94 0.75 -4.42 -0.37
CA PHE A 94 -0.63 -4.88 -0.16
C PHE A 94 -0.64 -6.37 0.14
N PHE A 95 -1.56 -6.81 1.00
CA PHE A 95 -1.80 -8.23 1.27
C PHE A 95 -3.22 -8.65 0.93
N SER A 96 -3.38 -9.89 0.45
CA SER A 96 -4.71 -10.50 0.37
C SER A 96 -5.35 -10.60 1.76
N PRO A 97 -6.70 -10.58 1.86
CA PRO A 97 -7.39 -10.61 3.16
C PRO A 97 -7.08 -11.83 4.03
N ASP A 98 -6.64 -12.92 3.43
CA ASP A 98 -6.20 -14.14 4.12
C ASP A 98 -4.71 -14.12 4.51
N GLY A 99 -3.97 -13.07 4.13
CA GLY A 99 -2.54 -12.92 4.44
C GLY A 99 -1.61 -13.89 3.72
N THR A 100 -2.11 -14.66 2.73
CA THR A 100 -1.30 -15.67 2.03
C THR A 100 -0.58 -15.12 0.79
N LYS A 101 -0.91 -13.90 0.35
CA LYS A 101 -0.31 -13.24 -0.82
C LYS A 101 0.08 -11.82 -0.45
N MET A 102 1.26 -11.43 -0.87
CA MET A 102 1.79 -10.07 -0.75
C MET A 102 2.09 -9.53 -2.15
N PHE A 103 1.76 -8.27 -2.37
CA PHE A 103 2.02 -7.54 -3.60
C PHE A 103 2.84 -6.30 -3.28
N VAL A 104 3.82 -6.00 -4.13
CA VAL A 104 4.69 -4.83 -3.99
C VAL A 104 4.75 -4.11 -5.33
N SER A 105 4.50 -2.81 -5.33
CA SER A 105 4.75 -1.93 -6.48
C SER A 105 6.19 -1.43 -6.46
N ASP A 106 6.77 -1.22 -7.64
CA ASP A 106 8.15 -0.78 -7.81
C ASP A 106 8.30 0.20 -8.97
N THR A 107 8.98 1.33 -8.71
CA THR A 107 9.21 2.38 -9.70
C THR A 107 10.44 2.15 -10.56
N SER A 108 11.38 1.31 -10.16
CA SER A 108 12.57 1.05 -10.96
C SER A 108 12.33 0.07 -12.11
N ALA A 109 11.36 -0.82 -11.92
CA ALA A 109 10.99 -1.83 -12.91
C ALA A 109 9.61 -1.56 -13.55
N ASP A 110 8.91 -0.48 -13.15
CA ASP A 110 7.54 -0.16 -13.56
C ASP A 110 6.64 -1.39 -13.47
N SER A 111 6.66 -2.03 -12.32
CA SER A 111 6.11 -3.39 -12.18
C SER A 111 5.44 -3.62 -10.82
N ILE A 112 4.55 -4.60 -10.83
CA ILE A 112 3.97 -5.19 -9.63
C ILE A 112 4.56 -6.58 -9.43
N PHE A 113 5.06 -6.85 -8.23
CA PHE A 113 5.60 -8.15 -7.83
C PHE A 113 4.67 -8.83 -6.84
N LYS A 114 4.40 -10.12 -7.07
CA LYS A 114 3.59 -10.94 -6.19
C LYS A 114 4.44 -12.00 -5.51
N TYR A 115 4.22 -12.14 -4.21
CA TYR A 115 4.81 -13.16 -3.36
C TYR A 115 3.71 -14.03 -2.75
N VAL A 116 4.02 -15.31 -2.53
CA VAL A 116 3.15 -16.26 -1.80
C VAL A 116 3.79 -16.55 -0.46
N LEU A 117 3.01 -16.48 0.61
CA LEU A 117 3.44 -16.77 1.97
C LEU A 117 2.93 -18.17 2.36
N SER A 118 3.83 -19.06 2.78
CA SER A 118 3.46 -20.40 3.25
C SER A 118 2.80 -20.38 4.64
N SER A 119 3.05 -19.33 5.41
CA SER A 119 2.38 -19.00 6.66
C SER A 119 1.72 -17.63 6.53
N ALA A 120 0.40 -17.55 6.70
CA ALA A 120 -0.35 -16.30 6.53
C ALA A 120 0.22 -15.19 7.42
N TRP A 121 0.40 -13.98 6.84
CA TRP A 121 0.89 -12.80 7.55
C TRP A 121 2.32 -12.90 8.10
N ASP A 122 3.11 -13.88 7.68
CA ASP A 122 4.51 -14.08 8.08
C ASP A 122 5.42 -13.84 6.88
N VAL A 123 6.00 -12.62 6.79
CA VAL A 123 6.84 -12.24 5.63
C VAL A 123 8.10 -13.09 5.50
N SER A 124 8.59 -13.71 6.58
CA SER A 124 9.76 -14.60 6.50
C SER A 124 9.53 -15.85 5.65
N THR A 125 8.24 -16.18 5.42
CA THR A 125 7.83 -17.34 4.62
C THR A 125 7.49 -16.98 3.17
N ALA A 126 7.70 -15.71 2.78
CA ALA A 126 7.36 -15.23 1.45
C ALA A 126 8.31 -15.80 0.38
N SER A 127 7.76 -16.11 -0.78
CA SER A 127 8.49 -16.53 -1.96
C SER A 127 7.93 -15.82 -3.19
N PHE A 128 8.82 -15.31 -4.07
CA PHE A 128 8.43 -14.69 -5.33
C PHE A 128 7.61 -15.66 -6.20
N SER A 129 6.55 -15.16 -6.80
CA SER A 129 5.62 -15.96 -7.61
C SER A 129 5.39 -15.42 -9.01
N GLN A 130 5.09 -14.13 -9.15
CA GLN A 130 4.70 -13.50 -10.41
C GLN A 130 5.16 -12.05 -10.46
N SER A 131 5.30 -11.50 -11.67
CA SER A 131 5.39 -10.06 -11.90
C SER A 131 4.46 -9.63 -13.05
N LEU A 132 4.06 -8.36 -13.01
CA LEU A 132 3.31 -7.69 -14.06
C LEU A 132 4.00 -6.36 -14.35
N SER A 133 4.46 -6.15 -15.60
CA SER A 133 4.89 -4.83 -16.05
C SER A 133 3.66 -3.96 -16.32
N VAL A 134 3.71 -2.73 -15.84
CA VAL A 134 2.67 -1.70 -16.03
C VAL A 134 3.18 -0.51 -16.84
N THR A 135 4.38 -0.63 -17.41
CA THR A 135 5.10 0.42 -18.17
C THR A 135 4.26 1.06 -19.29
N SER A 136 3.31 0.32 -19.88
CA SER A 136 2.46 0.86 -20.96
C SER A 136 1.46 1.92 -20.46
N GLU A 137 1.04 1.84 -19.21
CA GLU A 137 0.07 2.74 -18.59
C GLU A 137 0.76 3.69 -17.59
N GLU A 138 1.70 3.16 -16.79
CA GLU A 138 2.39 3.93 -15.75
C GLU A 138 3.87 3.56 -15.65
N THR A 139 4.75 4.57 -15.74
CA THR A 139 6.21 4.42 -15.62
C THR A 139 6.74 4.88 -14.26
N ASN A 140 5.88 5.16 -13.33
CA ASN A 140 6.26 5.52 -11.94
C ASN A 140 5.15 5.11 -10.96
N PRO A 141 4.87 3.79 -10.82
CA PRO A 141 3.84 3.30 -9.91
C PRO A 141 4.24 3.56 -8.45
N GLN A 142 3.33 4.15 -7.66
CA GLN A 142 3.59 4.59 -6.29
C GLN A 142 2.93 3.70 -5.24
N ASP A 143 1.75 3.14 -5.52
CA ASP A 143 1.03 2.31 -4.57
C ASP A 143 0.16 1.29 -5.30
N ILE A 144 -0.27 0.28 -4.57
CA ILE A 144 -1.11 -0.80 -5.08
C ILE A 144 -2.24 -1.12 -4.11
N PHE A 145 -3.44 -1.28 -4.64
CA PHE A 145 -4.59 -1.79 -3.91
C PHE A 145 -5.31 -2.85 -4.74
N LEU A 146 -5.73 -3.95 -4.11
CA LEU A 146 -6.61 -4.92 -4.76
C LEU A 146 -7.96 -4.99 -4.03
N SER A 147 -9.02 -5.19 -4.82
CA SER A 147 -10.35 -5.44 -4.25
C SER A 147 -10.34 -6.66 -3.33
N PRO A 148 -11.25 -6.75 -2.35
CA PRO A 148 -11.31 -7.90 -1.42
C PRO A 148 -11.52 -9.25 -2.11
N THR A 149 -12.06 -9.23 -3.33
CA THR A 149 -12.23 -10.43 -4.16
C THR A 149 -10.99 -10.77 -4.98
N GLY A 150 -10.01 -9.87 -5.08
CA GLY A 150 -8.81 -10.03 -5.91
C GLY A 150 -9.06 -9.97 -7.41
N THR A 151 -10.22 -9.47 -7.84
CA THR A 151 -10.60 -9.40 -9.27
C THR A 151 -10.39 -8.02 -9.89
N LYS A 152 -10.10 -7.01 -9.07
CA LYS A 152 -9.69 -5.67 -9.49
C LYS A 152 -8.40 -5.28 -8.79
N MET A 153 -7.53 -4.60 -9.51
CA MET A 153 -6.29 -4.03 -9.00
C MET A 153 -6.24 -2.54 -9.40
N PHE A 154 -5.81 -1.71 -8.48
CA PHE A 154 -5.64 -0.28 -8.65
C PHE A 154 -4.19 0.09 -8.38
N ILE A 155 -3.61 0.88 -9.25
CA ILE A 155 -2.23 1.34 -9.16
C ILE A 155 -2.25 2.87 -9.18
N THR A 156 -1.66 3.49 -8.17
CA THR A 156 -1.43 4.93 -8.20
C THR A 156 -0.20 5.25 -9.02
N GLY A 157 -0.35 6.15 -9.99
CA GLY A 157 0.70 6.56 -10.88
C GLY A 157 1.08 8.03 -10.69
N GLN A 158 2.39 8.31 -10.63
CA GLN A 158 2.89 9.67 -10.49
C GLN A 158 2.92 10.40 -11.84
N ASN A 159 3.28 9.74 -12.92
CA ASN A 159 3.48 10.40 -14.22
C ASN A 159 2.18 10.94 -14.83
N GLY A 160 1.11 10.19 -14.75
CA GLY A 160 -0.22 10.61 -15.20
C GLY A 160 -1.02 11.34 -14.11
N VAL A 161 -0.58 11.28 -12.88
CA VAL A 161 -1.35 11.68 -11.69
C VAL A 161 -2.72 11.00 -11.71
N VAL A 162 -2.68 9.69 -11.92
CA VAL A 162 -3.84 8.84 -12.14
C VAL A 162 -3.87 7.66 -11.17
N ILE A 163 -5.05 7.07 -11.07
CA ILE A 163 -5.25 5.74 -10.51
C ILE A 163 -5.71 4.84 -11.65
N ASP A 164 -4.87 3.89 -12.03
CA ASP A 164 -5.13 2.91 -13.09
C ASP A 164 -5.87 1.71 -12.53
N GLU A 165 -6.97 1.32 -13.18
CA GLU A 165 -7.73 0.12 -12.85
C GLU A 165 -7.40 -1.01 -13.82
N TYR A 166 -7.11 -2.19 -13.25
CA TYR A 166 -6.95 -3.45 -13.96
C TYR A 166 -8.01 -4.45 -13.52
N SER A 167 -8.53 -5.23 -14.46
CA SER A 167 -9.41 -6.37 -14.19
C SER A 167 -8.59 -7.66 -14.26
N LEU A 168 -8.74 -8.53 -13.25
CA LEU A 168 -8.13 -9.85 -13.20
C LEU A 168 -9.20 -10.91 -13.44
N SER A 169 -9.09 -11.67 -14.55
CA SER A 169 -10.07 -12.73 -14.88
C SER A 169 -9.96 -13.93 -13.93
N THR A 170 -8.80 -14.13 -13.32
CA THR A 170 -8.58 -15.06 -12.21
C THR A 170 -8.15 -14.26 -10.99
N ALA A 171 -8.89 -14.39 -9.89
CA ALA A 171 -8.62 -13.63 -8.66
C ALA A 171 -7.16 -13.83 -8.19
N TRP A 172 -6.49 -12.71 -7.86
CA TRP A 172 -5.11 -12.68 -7.35
C TRP A 172 -4.04 -13.18 -8.33
N ASP A 173 -4.36 -13.40 -9.59
CA ASP A 173 -3.42 -13.87 -10.63
C ASP A 173 -3.02 -12.71 -11.56
N LEU A 174 -1.82 -12.16 -11.35
CA LEU A 174 -1.30 -11.03 -12.13
C LEU A 174 -1.17 -11.34 -13.63
N SER A 175 -0.99 -12.62 -14.02
CA SER A 175 -0.90 -13.02 -15.43
C SER A 175 -2.21 -12.83 -16.20
N THR A 176 -3.33 -12.66 -15.48
CA THR A 176 -4.66 -12.44 -16.07
C THR A 176 -5.12 -10.99 -16.01
N ALA A 177 -4.26 -10.09 -15.57
CA ALA A 177 -4.57 -8.67 -15.45
C ALA A 177 -4.67 -8.02 -16.83
N THR A 178 -5.72 -7.24 -17.04
CA THR A 178 -5.93 -6.41 -18.22
C THR A 178 -6.31 -5.00 -17.79
N TYR A 179 -5.66 -4.00 -18.36
CA TYR A 179 -6.01 -2.60 -18.14
C TYR A 179 -7.47 -2.32 -18.49
N SER A 180 -8.17 -1.59 -17.65
CA SER A 180 -9.58 -1.27 -17.81
C SER A 180 -9.82 0.22 -18.08
N THR A 181 -9.33 1.08 -17.18
CA THR A 181 -9.54 2.54 -17.22
C THR A 181 -8.59 3.23 -16.24
N SER A 182 -8.56 4.57 -16.28
CA SER A 182 -7.87 5.39 -15.30
C SER A 182 -8.76 6.50 -14.75
N PHE A 183 -8.46 6.97 -13.55
CA PHE A 183 -9.08 8.11 -12.90
C PHE A 183 -8.02 9.16 -12.56
N SER A 184 -8.15 10.39 -13.10
CA SER A 184 -7.20 11.48 -12.81
C SER A 184 -7.55 12.18 -11.50
N THR A 185 -6.54 12.38 -10.66
CA THR A 185 -6.60 13.16 -9.41
C THR A 185 -5.91 14.52 -9.54
N SER A 186 -5.43 14.89 -10.73
CA SER A 186 -4.57 16.04 -10.98
C SER A 186 -5.20 17.40 -10.61
N SER A 187 -6.53 17.48 -10.49
CA SER A 187 -7.21 18.70 -10.03
C SER A 187 -7.10 18.93 -8.51
N GLN A 188 -6.80 17.91 -7.73
CA GLN A 188 -6.64 17.98 -6.28
C GLN A 188 -5.19 17.78 -5.85
N GLU A 189 -4.50 16.81 -6.45
CA GLU A 189 -3.12 16.47 -6.12
C GLU A 189 -2.31 16.31 -7.41
N SER A 190 -1.11 16.87 -7.45
CA SER A 190 -0.23 16.82 -8.63
C SER A 190 1.01 15.93 -8.43
N ASN A 191 1.17 15.33 -7.26
CA ASN A 191 2.24 14.38 -6.95
C ASN A 191 1.70 13.25 -6.07
N LEU A 192 0.99 12.34 -6.72
CA LEU A 192 0.26 11.24 -6.08
C LEU A 192 1.23 10.21 -5.49
N ARG A 193 0.93 9.74 -4.27
CA ARG A 193 1.72 8.75 -3.54
C ARG A 193 0.94 7.51 -3.16
N GLY A 194 -0.29 7.64 -2.73
CA GLY A 194 -1.06 6.49 -2.29
C GLY A 194 -2.55 6.64 -2.49
N ALA A 195 -3.22 5.51 -2.63
CA ALA A 195 -4.67 5.43 -2.62
C ALA A 195 -5.14 4.24 -1.78
N PHE A 196 -6.22 4.45 -1.04
CA PHE A 196 -6.86 3.41 -0.26
C PHE A 196 -8.36 3.39 -0.55
N PHE A 197 -8.93 2.22 -0.71
CA PHE A 197 -10.37 2.06 -0.93
C PHE A 197 -11.05 1.46 0.30
N LYS A 198 -12.21 1.97 0.63
CA LYS A 198 -13.10 1.31 1.57
C LYS A 198 -13.47 -0.08 1.04
N VAL A 199 -13.59 -1.05 1.93
CA VAL A 199 -13.80 -2.48 1.57
C VAL A 199 -15.02 -2.71 0.67
N ASP A 200 -16.10 -1.90 0.85
CA ASP A 200 -17.30 -1.98 0.02
C ASP A 200 -17.17 -1.22 -1.32
N GLY A 201 -16.03 -0.57 -1.55
CA GLY A 201 -15.74 0.19 -2.76
C GLY A 201 -16.42 1.56 -2.84
N SER A 202 -17.23 1.98 -1.87
CA SER A 202 -18.02 3.24 -1.93
C SER A 202 -17.21 4.52 -1.72
N LYS A 203 -15.96 4.39 -1.26
CA LYS A 203 -15.06 5.53 -1.02
C LYS A 203 -13.63 5.19 -1.41
N MET A 204 -12.95 6.20 -1.91
CA MET A 204 -11.53 6.19 -2.18
C MET A 204 -10.87 7.36 -1.45
N TYR A 205 -9.70 7.14 -0.89
CA TYR A 205 -8.86 8.14 -0.23
C TYR A 205 -7.55 8.24 -0.98
N VAL A 206 -7.08 9.45 -1.21
CA VAL A 206 -5.88 9.73 -2.01
C VAL A 206 -4.97 10.65 -1.23
N VAL A 207 -3.68 10.39 -1.25
CA VAL A 207 -2.65 11.21 -0.64
C VAL A 207 -1.50 11.46 -1.61
N GLY A 208 -0.91 12.64 -1.53
CA GLY A 208 0.29 13.02 -2.26
C GLY A 208 1.16 13.97 -1.43
N VAL A 209 2.22 14.50 -2.02
CA VAL A 209 3.23 15.29 -1.30
C VAL A 209 3.16 16.80 -1.55
N ASN A 210 2.35 17.27 -2.51
CA ASN A 210 2.36 18.69 -2.83
C ASN A 210 1.38 19.52 -1.98
N ASN A 211 0.30 18.91 -1.52
CA ASN A 211 -0.75 19.60 -0.79
C ASN A 211 -0.88 19.18 0.68
N ASP A 212 -0.08 18.24 1.15
CA ASP A 212 -0.11 17.71 2.53
C ASP A 212 -1.54 17.38 3.00
N THR A 213 -2.36 16.84 2.08
CA THR A 213 -3.80 16.66 2.27
C THR A 213 -4.24 15.28 1.84
N ILE A 214 -5.13 14.68 2.60
CA ILE A 214 -5.84 13.46 2.18
C ILE A 214 -7.18 13.88 1.58
N TYR A 215 -7.43 13.46 0.34
CA TYR A 215 -8.68 13.69 -0.37
C TYR A 215 -9.57 12.46 -0.29
N GLN A 216 -10.87 12.69 -0.09
CA GLN A 216 -11.89 11.64 -0.10
C GLN A 216 -12.78 11.79 -1.32
N TYR A 217 -12.96 10.70 -2.05
CA TYR A 217 -13.86 10.59 -3.20
C TYR A 217 -14.99 9.61 -2.90
N SER A 218 -16.19 9.90 -3.42
CA SER A 218 -17.25 8.90 -3.58
C SER A 218 -17.05 8.20 -4.92
N THR A 219 -17.23 6.88 -4.94
CA THR A 219 -17.04 6.04 -6.14
C THR A 219 -18.34 5.48 -6.69
N ASP A 220 -19.49 5.95 -6.17
CA ASP A 220 -20.86 5.61 -6.61
C ASP A 220 -21.30 6.40 -7.83
#